data_9bb726efa149cfeea27a93feb742bcdb
#
_entry.id   9bb726efa149cfeea27a93feb742bcdb
#
_cell.length_a   1.000
_cell.length_b   1.000
_cell.length_c   1.000
_cell.angle_alpha   90.00
_cell.angle_beta   90.00
_cell.angle_gamma   90.00
#
_symmetry.space_group_name_H-M   'P 1'
#
loop_
_entity.id
_entity.type
_entity.pdbx_description
1 polymer ?
#
loop_
_entity_poly.entity_id
_entity_poly.type
_entity_poly.pdbx_seq_one_letter_code
_entity_poly.pdbx_strand_id
1 'polypeptide(L)'
;TARNAYGLIGGIPAADFDEQSIRARIREVAPERADEARPFRLAVIQLGTYDGTIYNARQVLERIGHLCDYILFDSAWVGYEQFIPMMRDCSPLLLDLNENDPGILVTQSVHKQQAGFSQTSQIHKKDNHISTQPRYCNHKRFNNAFMMHASTSPFYPLFASLDVNAKMHKGKAGLRMWRECVIGGIEARKMLLQTCKLIK
;
A
#
# COMPACT_ATOMS: atom_id res chain seq x y z
N THR A 1 12.82 -10.99 3.85
CA THR A 1 12.79 -11.44 2.45
C THR A 1 14.18 -11.84 2.00
N ALA A 2 14.31 -13.04 1.41
CA ALA A 2 15.56 -13.52 0.87
C ALA A 2 15.92 -12.78 -0.42
N ARG A 3 17.24 -12.60 -0.66
CA ARG A 3 17.73 -12.12 -1.95
C ARG A 3 17.77 -13.27 -2.95
N ASN A 4 17.44 -12.98 -4.21
CA ASN A 4 17.63 -13.95 -5.29
C ASN A 4 19.10 -14.09 -5.70
N ALA A 5 19.40 -14.96 -6.69
CA ALA A 5 20.76 -15.19 -7.18
C ALA A 5 21.45 -13.93 -7.75
N TYR A 6 20.70 -12.90 -8.09
CA TYR A 6 21.20 -11.61 -8.59
C TYR A 6 21.32 -10.54 -7.49
N GLY A 7 21.10 -10.89 -6.23
CA GLY A 7 21.15 -9.96 -5.10
C GLY A 7 19.91 -9.06 -4.95
N LEU A 8 18.90 -9.22 -5.79
CA LEU A 8 17.65 -8.48 -5.70
C LEU A 8 16.79 -9.02 -4.56
N ILE A 9 16.07 -8.13 -3.89
CA ILE A 9 15.10 -8.50 -2.86
C ILE A 9 13.93 -9.19 -3.54
N GLY A 10 13.69 -10.46 -3.20
CA GLY A 10 12.53 -11.22 -3.67
C GLY A 10 11.23 -10.73 -3.05
N GLY A 11 10.11 -11.12 -3.65
CA GLY A 11 8.80 -10.96 -3.03
C GLY A 11 8.67 -11.75 -1.72
N ILE A 12 7.68 -11.42 -0.91
CA ILE A 12 7.31 -12.23 0.26
C ILE A 12 6.80 -13.57 -0.27
N PRO A 13 7.35 -14.71 0.16
CA PRO A 13 6.84 -16.02 -0.25
C PRO A 13 5.36 -16.17 0.08
N ALA A 14 4.62 -16.86 -0.79
CA ALA A 14 3.19 -17.09 -0.55
C ALA A 14 2.90 -17.86 0.75
N ALA A 15 3.84 -18.70 1.17
CA ALA A 15 3.77 -19.43 2.44
C ALA A 15 3.84 -18.54 3.67
N ASP A 16 4.46 -17.36 3.57
CA ASP A 16 4.51 -16.39 4.69
C ASP A 16 3.15 -15.71 4.93
N PHE A 17 2.19 -15.87 4.02
CA PHE A 17 0.79 -15.46 4.18
C PHE A 17 -0.13 -16.64 4.58
N ASP A 18 0.42 -17.80 4.90
CA ASP A 18 -0.34 -18.94 5.40
C ASP A 18 -0.62 -18.79 6.90
N GLU A 19 -1.88 -18.94 7.29
CA GLU A 19 -2.30 -18.73 8.68
C GLU A 19 -1.59 -19.68 9.68
N GLN A 20 -1.40 -20.95 9.32
CA GLN A 20 -0.73 -21.91 10.20
C GLN A 20 0.72 -21.52 10.43
N SER A 21 1.41 -21.12 9.36
CA SER A 21 2.80 -20.63 9.40
C SER A 21 2.92 -19.37 10.25
N ILE A 22 1.98 -18.43 10.08
CA ILE A 22 1.91 -17.19 10.87
C ILE A 22 1.69 -17.51 12.36
N ARG A 23 0.72 -18.34 12.69
CA ARG A 23 0.42 -18.71 14.09
C ARG A 23 1.57 -19.49 14.73
N ALA A 24 2.28 -20.34 13.98
CA ALA A 24 3.48 -21.01 14.45
C ALA A 24 4.56 -19.98 14.86
N ARG A 25 4.79 -18.97 14.02
CA ARG A 25 5.75 -17.89 14.32
C ARG A 25 5.30 -17.04 15.52
N ILE A 26 4.01 -16.77 15.66
CA ILE A 26 3.49 -16.06 16.85
C ILE A 26 3.75 -16.86 18.11
N ARG A 27 3.56 -18.20 18.11
CA ARG A 27 3.85 -19.06 19.27
C ARG A 27 5.30 -18.99 19.74
N GLU A 28 6.24 -18.77 18.81
CA GLU A 28 7.65 -18.61 19.16
C GLU A 28 7.96 -17.27 19.85
N VAL A 29 7.22 -16.20 19.53
CA VAL A 29 7.54 -14.82 19.95
C VAL A 29 6.59 -14.30 21.02
N ALA A 30 5.31 -14.64 20.93
CA ALA A 30 4.24 -14.19 21.82
C ALA A 30 3.17 -15.30 21.93
N PRO A 31 3.49 -16.41 22.65
CA PRO A 31 2.64 -17.61 22.68
C PRO A 31 1.22 -17.33 23.18
N GLU A 32 1.06 -16.37 24.09
CA GLU A 32 -0.24 -15.97 24.65
C GLU A 32 -1.19 -15.39 23.60
N ARG A 33 -0.66 -14.92 22.47
CA ARG A 33 -1.43 -14.31 21.39
C ARG A 33 -1.74 -15.26 20.24
N ALA A 34 -1.10 -16.41 20.19
CA ALA A 34 -1.17 -17.29 19.03
C ALA A 34 -2.58 -17.79 18.70
N ASP A 35 -3.42 -17.96 19.75
CA ASP A 35 -4.78 -18.47 19.61
C ASP A 35 -5.85 -17.36 19.69
N GLU A 36 -5.44 -16.08 19.77
CA GLU A 36 -6.37 -14.95 19.62
C GLU A 36 -7.00 -14.96 18.21
N ALA A 37 -8.28 -14.55 18.13
CA ALA A 37 -8.97 -14.42 16.84
C ALA A 37 -8.23 -13.42 15.92
N ARG A 38 -7.71 -12.33 16.48
CA ARG A 38 -6.94 -11.29 15.78
C ARG A 38 -5.63 -11.01 16.51
N PRO A 39 -4.60 -11.83 16.30
CA PRO A 39 -3.33 -11.70 17.00
C PRO A 39 -2.57 -10.42 16.66
N PHE A 40 -2.87 -9.78 15.51
CA PHE A 40 -2.20 -8.54 15.10
C PHE A 40 -3.06 -7.30 15.33
N ARG A 41 -2.55 -6.35 16.10
CA ARG A 41 -3.11 -5.00 16.16
C ARG A 41 -2.91 -4.27 14.83
N LEU A 42 -1.74 -4.43 14.24
CA LEU A 42 -1.35 -3.81 12.97
C LEU A 42 -0.41 -4.75 12.21
N ALA A 43 -0.77 -5.11 11.00
CA ALA A 43 0.17 -5.67 10.04
C ALA A 43 0.67 -4.55 9.13
N VAL A 44 1.97 -4.50 8.84
CA VAL A 44 2.58 -3.54 7.92
C VAL A 44 3.07 -4.30 6.70
N ILE A 45 2.49 -3.99 5.54
CA ILE A 45 2.80 -4.63 4.26
C ILE A 45 3.30 -3.58 3.28
N GLN A 46 4.52 -3.73 2.80
CA GLN A 46 5.01 -2.92 1.69
C GLN A 46 4.24 -3.33 0.42
N LEU A 47 3.39 -2.45 -0.09
CA LEU A 47 2.55 -2.74 -1.26
C LEU A 47 3.36 -2.77 -2.55
N GLY A 48 4.28 -1.83 -2.69
CA GLY A 48 5.12 -1.73 -3.87
C GLY A 48 6.58 -1.45 -3.50
N THR A 49 7.50 -2.19 -4.11
CA THR A 49 8.92 -2.01 -3.93
C THR A 49 9.48 -1.03 -4.97
N TYR A 50 10.63 -0.43 -4.69
CA TYR A 50 11.25 0.49 -5.63
C TYR A 50 11.75 -0.16 -6.93
N ASP A 51 11.91 -1.48 -6.93
CA ASP A 51 12.30 -2.29 -8.08
C ASP A 51 11.10 -2.79 -8.92
N GLY A 52 9.89 -2.35 -8.59
CA GLY A 52 8.69 -2.54 -9.40
C GLY A 52 7.83 -3.76 -9.04
N THR A 53 8.11 -4.47 -7.96
CA THR A 53 7.19 -5.50 -7.46
C THR A 53 5.99 -4.85 -6.79
N ILE A 54 4.77 -5.25 -7.18
CA ILE A 54 3.53 -4.75 -6.58
C ILE A 54 2.70 -5.95 -6.12
N TYR A 55 2.25 -5.93 -4.86
CA TYR A 55 1.38 -6.94 -4.31
C TYR A 55 -0.09 -6.66 -4.65
N ASN A 56 -0.85 -7.72 -4.78
CA ASN A 56 -2.31 -7.62 -4.89
C ASN A 56 -2.90 -7.42 -3.49
N ALA A 57 -3.41 -6.21 -3.23
CA ALA A 57 -3.94 -5.84 -1.91
C ALA A 57 -5.18 -6.67 -1.52
N ARG A 58 -6.01 -7.06 -2.51
CA ARG A 58 -7.17 -7.94 -2.27
C ARG A 58 -6.71 -9.30 -1.79
N GLN A 59 -5.73 -9.91 -2.44
CA GLN A 59 -5.20 -11.22 -2.02
C GLN A 59 -4.53 -11.16 -0.63
N VAL A 60 -3.85 -10.07 -0.31
CA VAL A 60 -3.30 -9.88 1.04
C VAL A 60 -4.44 -9.82 2.06
N LEU A 61 -5.49 -9.04 1.78
CA LEU A 61 -6.67 -8.94 2.65
C LEU A 61 -7.33 -10.32 2.86
N GLU A 62 -7.55 -11.07 1.80
CA GLU A 62 -8.18 -12.40 1.86
C GLU A 62 -7.37 -13.40 2.69
N ARG A 63 -6.03 -13.32 2.65
CA ARG A 63 -5.16 -14.27 3.33
C ARG A 63 -4.96 -13.95 4.81
N ILE A 64 -4.76 -12.68 5.17
CA ILE A 64 -4.38 -12.29 6.52
C ILE A 64 -5.29 -11.27 7.19
N GLY A 65 -6.28 -10.73 6.46
CA GLY A 65 -7.15 -9.68 6.97
C GLY A 65 -7.89 -10.06 8.25
N HIS A 66 -8.37 -11.30 8.33
CA HIS A 66 -9.08 -11.82 9.50
C HIS A 66 -8.19 -11.96 10.75
N LEU A 67 -6.87 -11.94 10.60
CA LEU A 67 -5.90 -12.01 11.70
C LEU A 67 -5.52 -10.62 12.24
N CYS A 68 -5.99 -9.53 11.63
CA CYS A 68 -5.54 -8.17 11.91
C CYS A 68 -6.68 -7.26 12.36
N ASP A 69 -6.41 -6.37 13.32
CA ASP A 69 -7.31 -5.23 13.57
C ASP A 69 -7.17 -4.18 12.47
N TYR A 70 -5.93 -3.92 12.04
CA TYR A 70 -5.58 -3.02 10.94
C TYR A 70 -4.49 -3.59 10.06
N ILE A 71 -4.51 -3.22 8.78
CA ILE A 71 -3.39 -3.40 7.85
C ILE A 71 -2.96 -2.01 7.35
N LEU A 72 -1.66 -1.71 7.48
CA LEU A 72 -1.04 -0.58 6.84
C LEU A 72 -0.34 -1.06 5.58
N PHE A 73 -0.77 -0.53 4.44
CA PHE A 73 -0.07 -0.70 3.18
C PHE A 73 0.89 0.46 2.96
N ASP A 74 2.18 0.17 2.96
CA ASP A 74 3.19 1.12 2.55
C ASP A 74 3.21 1.20 1.02
N SER A 75 2.58 2.25 0.52
CA SER A 75 2.45 2.56 -0.90
C SER A 75 3.39 3.69 -1.32
N ALA A 76 4.55 3.82 -0.67
CA ALA A 76 5.49 4.91 -0.92
C ALA A 76 6.01 4.94 -2.37
N TRP A 77 6.12 3.78 -3.04
CA TRP A 77 6.59 3.65 -4.41
C TRP A 77 5.48 3.40 -5.44
N VAL A 78 4.24 3.47 -5.02
CA VAL A 78 3.05 3.30 -5.85
C VAL A 78 2.05 4.41 -5.52
N GLY A 79 0.74 4.18 -5.67
CA GLY A 79 -0.30 5.19 -5.44
C GLY A 79 -1.02 5.54 -6.74
N TYR A 80 -0.47 5.11 -7.86
CA TYR A 80 -1.06 5.24 -9.19
C TYR A 80 -1.94 4.06 -9.58
N GLU A 81 -1.86 2.94 -8.90
CA GLU A 81 -2.60 1.70 -9.18
C GLU A 81 -4.12 1.93 -9.22
N GLN A 82 -4.62 2.85 -8.40
CA GLN A 82 -6.03 3.21 -8.36
C GLN A 82 -6.54 3.84 -9.68
N PHE A 83 -5.66 4.38 -10.50
CA PHE A 83 -5.99 5.01 -11.79
C PHE A 83 -5.83 4.07 -12.97
N ILE A 84 -5.38 2.84 -12.76
CA ILE A 84 -5.11 1.84 -13.78
C ILE A 84 -6.09 0.68 -13.60
N PRO A 85 -7.10 0.52 -14.47
CA PRO A 85 -8.16 -0.47 -14.28
C PRO A 85 -7.67 -1.90 -14.06
N MET A 86 -6.61 -2.32 -14.77
CA MET A 86 -6.03 -3.66 -14.62
C MET A 86 -5.33 -3.87 -13.28
N MET A 87 -5.05 -2.81 -12.52
CA MET A 87 -4.40 -2.84 -11.21
C MET A 87 -5.38 -2.58 -10.06
N ARG A 88 -6.69 -2.59 -10.32
CA ARG A 88 -7.73 -2.26 -9.33
C ARG A 88 -7.55 -3.01 -8.01
N ASP A 89 -7.27 -4.31 -8.08
CA ASP A 89 -7.12 -5.17 -6.92
C ASP A 89 -5.77 -4.98 -6.19
N CYS A 90 -4.85 -4.26 -6.80
CA CYS A 90 -3.62 -3.83 -6.14
C CYS A 90 -3.84 -2.57 -5.28
N SER A 91 -4.94 -1.83 -5.47
CA SER A 91 -5.19 -0.60 -4.71
C SER A 91 -5.94 -0.88 -3.40
N PRO A 92 -5.31 -0.66 -2.23
CA PRO A 92 -6.01 -0.80 -0.95
C PRO A 92 -7.17 0.20 -0.78
N LEU A 93 -7.09 1.35 -1.45
CA LEU A 93 -8.13 2.39 -1.39
C LEU A 93 -9.41 1.98 -2.10
N LEU A 94 -9.32 1.09 -3.11
CA LEU A 94 -10.45 0.61 -3.89
C LEU A 94 -11.05 -0.71 -3.39
N LEU A 95 -10.50 -1.29 -2.32
CA LEU A 95 -11.06 -2.52 -1.72
C LEU A 95 -12.47 -2.25 -1.18
N ASP A 96 -13.39 -3.13 -1.50
CA ASP A 96 -14.70 -3.19 -0.85
C ASP A 96 -14.53 -3.94 0.48
N LEU A 97 -14.89 -3.30 1.59
CA LEU A 97 -14.66 -3.80 2.94
C LEU A 97 -15.98 -3.98 3.68
N ASN A 98 -16.05 -5.03 4.48
CA ASN A 98 -17.17 -5.33 5.35
C ASN A 98 -16.74 -5.34 6.83
N GLU A 99 -17.67 -5.55 7.74
CA GLU A 99 -17.46 -5.50 9.19
C GLU A 99 -16.43 -6.51 9.72
N ASN A 100 -16.17 -7.58 8.98
CA ASN A 100 -15.18 -8.60 9.35
C ASN A 100 -13.77 -8.25 8.87
N ASP A 101 -13.63 -7.30 7.95
CA ASP A 101 -12.34 -6.88 7.42
C ASP A 101 -11.58 -5.97 8.40
N PRO A 102 -10.24 -5.90 8.33
CA PRO A 102 -9.45 -4.96 9.11
C PRO A 102 -9.68 -3.53 8.65
N GLY A 103 -9.40 -2.56 9.52
CA GLY A 103 -9.21 -1.19 9.10
C GLY A 103 -7.99 -1.07 8.19
N ILE A 104 -8.07 -0.24 7.15
CA ILE A 104 -6.98 -0.05 6.19
C ILE A 104 -6.34 1.32 6.38
N LEU A 105 -5.02 1.33 6.48
CA LEU A 105 -4.17 2.52 6.42
C LEU A 105 -3.30 2.43 5.17
N VAL A 106 -3.12 3.56 4.48
CA VAL A 106 -2.27 3.61 3.28
C VAL A 106 -1.36 4.82 3.37
N THR A 107 -0.06 4.61 3.37
CA THR A 107 0.93 5.68 3.29
C THR A 107 1.42 5.84 1.86
N GLN A 108 1.48 7.07 1.37
CA GLN A 108 1.92 7.38 0.01
C GLN A 108 2.96 8.50 0.02
N SER A 109 4.09 8.29 -0.63
CA SER A 109 5.04 9.36 -0.96
C SER A 109 4.65 9.96 -2.31
N VAL A 110 3.86 11.03 -2.28
CA VAL A 110 3.32 11.66 -3.49
C VAL A 110 4.42 12.20 -4.41
N HIS A 111 5.59 12.53 -3.83
CA HIS A 111 6.74 13.03 -4.56
C HIS A 111 7.55 11.98 -5.34
N LYS A 112 7.25 10.67 -5.19
CA LYS A 112 8.02 9.61 -5.86
C LYS A 112 7.44 9.28 -7.23
N GLN A 113 6.22 8.79 -7.26
CA GLN A 113 5.58 8.30 -8.49
C GLN A 113 4.41 9.18 -8.98
N GLN A 114 4.12 10.27 -8.25
CA GLN A 114 3.09 11.22 -8.59
C GLN A 114 3.70 12.64 -8.72
N ALA A 115 2.87 13.66 -8.87
CA ALA A 115 3.31 15.01 -9.20
C ALA A 115 3.57 15.93 -7.99
N GLY A 116 3.69 15.39 -6.78
CA GLY A 116 4.00 16.19 -5.59
C GLY A 116 5.46 16.65 -5.54
N PHE A 117 5.70 17.80 -4.94
CA PHE A 117 7.07 18.27 -4.68
C PHE A 117 7.77 17.36 -3.67
N SER A 118 9.11 17.33 -3.69
CA SER A 118 9.92 16.54 -2.77
C SER A 118 9.46 16.72 -1.32
N GLN A 119 9.45 15.63 -0.57
CA GLN A 119 8.98 15.49 0.82
C GLN A 119 7.45 15.50 1.01
N THR A 120 6.64 15.61 -0.06
CA THR A 120 5.19 15.47 0.10
C THR A 120 4.80 14.01 0.28
N SER A 121 3.99 13.76 1.28
CA SER A 121 3.40 12.47 1.59
C SER A 121 2.00 12.63 2.13
N GLN A 122 1.25 11.54 2.14
CA GLN A 122 -0.10 11.51 2.69
C GLN A 122 -0.39 10.14 3.32
N ILE A 123 -1.31 10.12 4.26
CA ILE A 123 -1.84 8.91 4.85
C ILE A 123 -3.35 8.88 4.69
N HIS A 124 -3.87 7.77 4.24
CA HIS A 124 -5.31 7.52 4.13
C HIS A 124 -5.73 6.52 5.20
N LYS A 125 -6.92 6.73 5.74
CA LYS A 125 -7.55 5.85 6.72
C LYS A 125 -8.93 5.45 6.22
N LYS A 126 -9.16 4.14 6.05
CA LYS A 126 -10.40 3.55 5.55
C LYS A 126 -10.88 2.49 6.53
N ASP A 127 -11.79 2.87 7.43
CA ASP A 127 -12.22 2.02 8.53
C ASP A 127 -13.65 2.30 9.03
N ASN A 128 -14.48 2.98 8.25
CA ASN A 128 -15.86 3.26 8.62
C ASN A 128 -16.68 1.99 8.88
N HIS A 129 -16.36 0.88 8.17
CA HIS A 129 -17.02 -0.42 8.30
C HIS A 129 -16.85 -1.06 9.68
N ILE A 130 -15.86 -0.63 10.47
CA ILE A 130 -15.62 -1.11 11.85
C ILE A 130 -15.86 -0.03 12.91
N SER A 131 -16.50 1.09 12.57
CA SER A 131 -16.64 2.26 13.44
C SER A 131 -17.35 1.99 14.77
N THR A 132 -18.17 0.95 14.87
CA THR A 132 -18.88 0.53 16.08
C THR A 132 -18.14 -0.53 16.89
N GLN A 133 -16.99 -1.02 16.42
CA GLN A 133 -16.26 -2.11 17.04
C GLN A 133 -15.19 -1.60 18.03
N PRO A 134 -14.86 -2.37 19.08
CA PRO A 134 -13.85 -1.98 20.07
C PRO A 134 -12.44 -1.74 19.48
N ARG A 135 -12.13 -2.38 18.33
CA ARG A 135 -10.87 -2.22 17.62
C ARG A 135 -10.77 -0.92 16.81
N TYR A 136 -11.86 -0.17 16.67
CA TYR A 136 -11.88 1.07 15.91
C TYR A 136 -10.99 2.14 16.52
N CYS A 137 -10.08 2.66 15.70
CA CYS A 137 -9.28 3.83 16.04
C CYS A 137 -10.00 5.09 15.57
N ASN A 138 -10.69 5.80 16.45
CA ASN A 138 -11.42 6.99 16.09
C ASN A 138 -10.49 8.10 15.55
N HIS A 139 -11.09 9.05 14.81
CA HIS A 139 -10.35 10.13 14.15
C HIS A 139 -9.51 10.95 15.12
N LYS A 140 -10.02 11.28 16.30
CA LYS A 140 -9.31 12.08 17.31
C LYS A 140 -8.02 11.38 17.78
N ARG A 141 -8.12 10.09 18.08
CA ARG A 141 -6.98 9.27 18.51
C ARG A 141 -5.93 9.16 17.40
N PHE A 142 -6.37 8.89 16.18
CA PHE A 142 -5.50 8.81 15.02
C PHE A 142 -4.80 10.14 14.75
N ASN A 143 -5.55 11.25 14.74
CA ASN A 143 -5.00 12.58 14.50
C ASN A 143 -4.01 13.01 15.59
N ASN A 144 -4.29 12.71 16.86
CA ASN A 144 -3.36 13.01 17.95
C ASN A 144 -2.02 12.27 17.75
N ALA A 145 -2.06 10.97 17.39
CA ALA A 145 -0.86 10.22 17.11
C ALA A 145 -0.10 10.79 15.90
N PHE A 146 -0.81 11.15 14.82
CA PHE A 146 -0.22 11.80 13.67
C PHE A 146 0.47 13.13 14.02
N MET A 147 -0.20 14.00 14.79
CA MET A 147 0.33 15.31 15.19
C MET A 147 1.59 15.21 16.06
N MET A 148 1.78 14.12 16.81
CA MET A 148 3.01 13.87 17.58
C MET A 148 4.24 13.67 16.69
N HIS A 149 4.06 13.30 15.44
CA HIS A 149 5.11 13.01 14.47
C HIS A 149 5.16 14.00 13.31
N ALA A 150 4.24 14.96 13.26
CA ALA A 150 4.19 15.98 12.23
C ALA A 150 5.02 17.22 12.61
N SER A 151 5.50 17.95 11.60
CA SER A 151 6.11 19.28 11.81
C SER A 151 5.10 20.25 12.39
N THR A 152 5.55 21.11 13.30
CA THR A 152 4.70 22.17 13.90
C THR A 152 4.39 23.32 12.94
N SER A 153 5.25 23.50 11.91
CA SER A 153 5.15 24.62 10.96
C SER A 153 4.79 24.12 9.58
N PRO A 154 3.58 24.40 9.07
CA PRO A 154 3.19 23.99 7.74
C PRO A 154 3.98 24.77 6.68
N PHE A 155 4.46 24.07 5.65
CA PHE A 155 5.05 24.67 4.47
C PHE A 155 4.04 24.63 3.32
N TYR A 156 3.31 25.73 3.14
CA TYR A 156 2.18 25.84 2.21
C TYR A 156 2.48 25.45 0.76
N PRO A 157 3.67 25.70 0.17
CA PRO A 157 3.99 25.19 -1.16
C PRO A 157 3.87 23.67 -1.31
N LEU A 158 4.16 22.90 -0.25
CA LEU A 158 3.95 21.45 -0.26
C LEU A 158 2.47 21.08 -0.29
N PHE A 159 1.64 21.77 0.50
CA PHE A 159 0.17 21.57 0.44
C PHE A 159 -0.40 21.95 -0.93
N ALA A 160 0.06 23.06 -1.50
CA ALA A 160 -0.35 23.46 -2.85
C ALA A 160 0.04 22.38 -3.90
N SER A 161 1.22 21.78 -3.77
CA SER A 161 1.63 20.71 -4.69
C SER A 161 0.77 19.45 -4.55
N LEU A 162 0.31 19.12 -3.34
CA LEU A 162 -0.63 18.01 -3.11
C LEU A 162 -2.00 18.30 -3.76
N ASP A 163 -2.51 19.53 -3.64
CA ASP A 163 -3.77 19.92 -4.26
C ASP A 163 -3.67 19.89 -5.80
N VAL A 164 -2.57 20.38 -6.36
CA VAL A 164 -2.30 20.30 -7.81
C VAL A 164 -2.24 18.84 -8.25
N ASN A 165 -1.51 18.00 -7.50
CA ASN A 165 -1.45 16.56 -7.78
C ASN A 165 -2.85 15.94 -7.79
N ALA A 166 -3.67 16.23 -6.80
CA ALA A 166 -5.04 15.72 -6.74
C ALA A 166 -5.89 16.18 -7.95
N LYS A 167 -5.74 17.42 -8.38
CA LYS A 167 -6.41 17.97 -9.57
C LYS A 167 -5.95 17.30 -10.87
N MET A 168 -4.65 17.06 -11.03
CA MET A 168 -4.09 16.35 -12.19
C MET A 168 -4.64 14.93 -12.34
N HIS A 169 -4.89 14.26 -11.22
CA HIS A 169 -5.40 12.89 -11.20
C HIS A 169 -6.93 12.80 -11.27
N LYS A 170 -7.64 13.92 -11.20
CA LYS A 170 -9.10 13.93 -11.15
C LYS A 170 -9.72 13.58 -12.52
N GLY A 171 -10.69 12.66 -12.49
CA GLY A 171 -11.56 12.34 -13.62
C GLY A 171 -10.83 11.73 -14.82
N LYS A 172 -11.34 11.99 -16.03
CA LYS A 172 -10.84 11.37 -17.27
C LYS A 172 -9.39 11.75 -17.61
N ALA A 173 -8.94 12.94 -17.19
CA ALA A 173 -7.57 13.41 -17.48
C ALA A 173 -6.53 12.54 -16.76
N GLY A 174 -6.73 12.27 -15.48
CA GLY A 174 -5.85 11.40 -14.68
C GLY A 174 -5.83 9.97 -15.22
N LEU A 175 -7.00 9.41 -15.52
CA LEU A 175 -7.10 8.07 -16.11
C LEU A 175 -6.36 7.97 -17.46
N ARG A 176 -6.49 8.99 -18.32
CA ARG A 176 -5.79 9.04 -19.62
C ARG A 176 -4.29 9.12 -19.43
N MET A 177 -3.82 9.99 -18.55
CA MET A 177 -2.39 10.15 -18.25
C MET A 177 -1.75 8.81 -17.85
N TRP A 178 -2.33 8.09 -16.93
CA TRP A 178 -1.80 6.80 -16.47
C TRP A 178 -1.92 5.70 -17.54
N ARG A 179 -3.00 5.71 -18.31
CA ARG A 179 -3.13 4.80 -19.46
C ARG A 179 -2.00 5.00 -20.48
N GLU A 180 -1.70 6.23 -20.81
CA GLU A 180 -0.61 6.56 -21.73
C GLU A 180 0.75 6.15 -21.18
N CYS A 181 1.01 6.37 -19.88
CA CYS A 181 2.23 5.90 -19.21
C CYS A 181 2.37 4.37 -19.27
N VAL A 182 1.30 3.64 -18.98
CA VAL A 182 1.32 2.15 -19.01
C VAL A 182 1.56 1.63 -20.41
N ILE A 183 0.86 2.17 -21.41
CA ILE A 183 1.06 1.79 -22.82
C ILE A 183 2.50 2.08 -23.25
N GLY A 184 3.00 3.27 -22.97
CA GLY A 184 4.38 3.65 -23.28
C GLY A 184 5.41 2.73 -22.63
N GLY A 185 5.21 2.35 -21.36
CA GLY A 185 6.07 1.40 -20.66
C GLY A 185 6.04 -0.01 -21.29
N ILE A 186 4.87 -0.49 -21.69
CA ILE A 186 4.72 -1.78 -22.38
C ILE A 186 5.45 -1.77 -23.72
N GLU A 187 5.24 -0.73 -24.53
CA GLU A 187 5.88 -0.62 -25.85
C GLU A 187 7.41 -0.46 -25.74
N ALA A 188 7.89 0.33 -24.77
CA ALA A 188 9.31 0.45 -24.49
C ALA A 188 9.93 -0.91 -24.10
N ARG A 189 9.25 -1.68 -23.25
CA ARG A 189 9.69 -3.03 -22.86
C ARG A 189 9.74 -3.98 -24.06
N LYS A 190 8.72 -3.99 -24.93
CA LYS A 190 8.70 -4.79 -26.15
C LYS A 190 9.87 -4.43 -27.06
N MET A 191 10.12 -3.14 -27.28
CA MET A 191 11.22 -2.66 -28.09
C MET A 191 12.58 -3.10 -27.52
N LEU A 192 12.79 -2.98 -26.20
CA LEU A 192 14.02 -3.42 -25.56
C LEU A 192 14.25 -4.91 -25.72
N LEU A 193 13.23 -5.75 -25.55
CA LEU A 193 13.31 -7.19 -25.74
C LEU A 193 13.64 -7.59 -27.21
N GLN A 194 13.19 -6.80 -28.18
CA GLN A 194 13.45 -7.06 -29.62
C GLN A 194 14.80 -6.56 -30.08
N THR A 195 15.26 -5.41 -29.57
CA THR A 195 16.44 -4.71 -30.10
C THR A 195 17.68 -4.87 -29.22
N CYS A 196 17.54 -5.05 -27.93
CA CYS A 196 18.67 -5.15 -27.01
C CYS A 196 19.18 -6.59 -26.91
N LYS A 197 20.40 -6.82 -27.40
CA LYS A 197 21.05 -8.14 -27.35
C LYS A 197 21.61 -8.50 -25.96
N LEU A 198 21.75 -7.50 -25.08
CA LEU A 198 22.36 -7.66 -23.74
C LEU A 198 21.31 -8.02 -22.66
N ILE A 199 20.04 -7.75 -22.92
CA ILE A 199 18.93 -8.03 -22.00
C ILE A 199 18.18 -9.24 -22.56
N LYS A 200 18.29 -10.38 -21.87
CA LYS A 200 17.55 -11.60 -22.18
C LYS A 200 16.61 -11.95 -21.05
#